data_8527b4a21e54e4b72f2f34c903eee9b3
#
_entry.id   8527b4a21e54e4b72f2f34c903eee9b3
#
_cell.length_a   1.000
_cell.length_b   1.000
_cell.length_c   1.000
_cell.angle_alpha   90.00
_cell.angle_beta   90.00
_cell.angle_gamma   90.00
#
_symmetry.space_group_name_H-M   'P 1'
#
loop_
_entity.id
_entity.type
_entity.pdbx_description
1 polymer ?
#
loop_
_entity_poly.entity_id
_entity_poly.type
_entity_poly.pdbx_seq_one_letter_code
_entity_poly.pdbx_strand_id
1 'polypeptide(L)'
;MATDCIHRALRNLVALTLVLAGAACGPSDSDPSSTDGLDPDLVREYLLMHPEIVLDDAEVSDAIHKAHLRRKQGRAAEERRSILKAYTDLLQSPLTPSSGGTDAGITVIEFYDYQCAPCRASYPELQQVRTTEPGVRYLYGQLPIYGSHSIMAARAAVAAHRQGLFKEFHHALMTTDSGLDMKVIFATAEKAGLDVEKLQADMRDPLVHQYLEEIRALAEALDITGTPSFIIGDAKLSGGVTAGDLRSELGRQRAQIKRSPQ
;
A
#
# COMPACT_ATOMS: atom_id res chain seq x y z
N MET A 1 30.80 20.05 33.13
CA MET A 1 30.99 21.43 32.62
C MET A 1 32.27 21.66 31.83
N ALA A 2 33.27 20.74 31.81
CA ALA A 2 34.50 20.90 31.03
C ALA A 2 34.50 20.23 29.66
N THR A 3 33.60 19.27 29.41
CA THR A 3 33.52 18.49 28.18
C THR A 3 32.76 19.20 27.04
N ASP A 4 31.79 20.07 27.34
CA ASP A 4 31.02 20.80 26.31
C ASP A 4 31.82 21.89 25.59
N CYS A 5 32.88 22.42 26.23
CA CYS A 5 33.71 23.48 25.65
C CYS A 5 34.67 22.94 24.59
N ILE A 6 35.11 21.69 24.73
CA ILE A 6 36.09 21.05 23.82
C ILE A 6 35.38 20.64 22.50
N HIS A 7 34.17 20.16 22.58
CA HIS A 7 33.38 19.77 21.36
C HIS A 7 32.99 20.96 20.50
N ARG A 8 32.69 22.12 21.09
CA ARG A 8 32.45 23.36 20.34
C ARG A 8 33.72 23.92 19.69
N ALA A 9 34.88 23.76 20.32
CA ALA A 9 36.16 24.23 19.79
C ALA A 9 36.64 23.38 18.60
N LEU A 10 36.43 22.06 18.61
CA LEU A 10 36.77 21.18 17.51
C LEU A 10 35.85 21.38 16.27
N ARG A 11 34.56 21.65 16.44
CA ARG A 11 33.66 22.02 15.30
C ARG A 11 34.13 23.27 14.55
N ASN A 12 34.77 24.22 15.25
CA ASN A 12 35.29 25.44 14.64
C ASN A 12 36.71 25.29 14.07
N LEU A 13 37.51 24.30 14.52
CA LEU A 13 38.86 24.09 14.00
C LEU A 13 38.89 23.34 12.67
N VAL A 14 37.95 22.41 12.44
CA VAL A 14 37.82 21.68 11.15
C VAL A 14 37.34 22.63 10.03
N ALA A 15 36.55 23.67 10.36
CA ALA A 15 36.15 24.68 9.40
C ALA A 15 37.31 25.66 9.01
N LEU A 16 38.34 25.81 9.84
CA LEU A 16 39.40 26.82 9.65
C LEU A 16 40.64 26.30 8.89
N THR A 17 40.88 25.00 8.86
CA THR A 17 42.06 24.44 8.19
C THR A 17 41.82 24.15 6.70
N LEU A 18 40.60 24.20 6.18
CA LEU A 18 40.29 23.98 4.76
C LEU A 18 40.24 25.28 3.90
N VAL A 19 40.45 26.45 4.50
CA VAL A 19 40.35 27.75 3.80
C VAL A 19 41.73 28.28 3.28
N LEU A 20 42.86 27.62 3.53
CA LEU A 20 44.20 28.17 3.21
C LEU A 20 44.85 27.61 1.93
N ALA A 21 44.20 26.82 1.13
CA ALA A 21 44.74 26.33 -0.15
C ALA A 21 43.82 26.63 -1.32
N GLY A 22 43.67 27.92 -1.71
CA GLY A 22 42.89 28.24 -2.88
C GLY A 22 42.69 29.75 -3.07
N ALA A 23 43.76 30.50 -3.30
CA ALA A 23 43.63 31.86 -3.79
C ALA A 23 43.42 31.83 -5.31
N ALA A 24 42.22 32.06 -5.78
CA ALA A 24 41.86 32.87 -6.97
C ALA A 24 40.38 32.67 -7.39
N CYS A 25 39.74 33.78 -7.65
CA CYS A 25 38.50 33.99 -8.42
C CYS A 25 37.15 33.89 -7.71
N GLY A 26 36.57 35.11 -7.49
CA GLY A 26 35.12 35.41 -7.61
C GLY A 26 34.22 34.99 -6.46
N PRO A 27 33.24 35.84 -6.07
CA PRO A 27 32.21 35.42 -5.12
C PRO A 27 31.23 34.50 -5.85
N SER A 28 31.34 33.22 -5.65
CA SER A 28 30.26 32.28 -5.91
C SER A 28 29.45 32.13 -4.62
N ASP A 29 28.18 32.46 -4.66
CA ASP A 29 27.19 32.13 -3.65
C ASP A 29 27.10 30.60 -3.53
N SER A 30 28.03 30.00 -2.78
CA SER A 30 27.97 28.61 -2.43
C SER A 30 27.03 28.47 -1.24
N ASP A 31 25.86 27.92 -1.48
CA ASP A 31 24.92 27.46 -0.47
C ASP A 31 25.68 26.56 0.54
N PRO A 32 25.75 26.91 1.85
CA PRO A 32 26.43 26.11 2.84
C PRO A 32 25.79 24.74 3.10
N SER A 33 24.71 24.40 2.43
CA SER A 33 24.03 23.12 2.47
C SER A 33 24.50 22.12 1.39
N SER A 34 25.35 22.54 0.44
CA SER A 34 25.87 21.64 -0.59
C SER A 34 27.01 20.78 0.00
N THR A 35 26.77 19.48 0.07
CA THR A 35 27.78 18.44 0.37
C THR A 35 28.67 18.14 -0.86
N ASP A 36 28.59 18.95 -1.91
CA ASP A 36 29.36 18.84 -3.13
C ASP A 36 30.83 19.16 -2.83
N GLY A 37 31.62 18.15 -2.51
CA GLY A 37 33.07 18.26 -2.25
C GLY A 37 33.60 17.34 -1.16
N LEU A 38 32.73 16.63 -0.40
CA LEU A 38 33.20 15.62 0.55
C LEU A 38 33.40 14.29 -0.18
N ASP A 39 34.63 13.79 -0.15
CA ASP A 39 34.95 12.46 -0.65
C ASP A 39 34.19 11.40 0.19
N PRO A 40 33.28 10.61 -0.39
CA PRO A 40 32.51 9.59 0.34
C PRO A 40 33.40 8.55 1.04
N ASP A 41 34.57 8.24 0.48
CA ASP A 41 35.47 7.25 1.04
C ASP A 41 36.19 7.80 2.29
N LEU A 42 36.59 9.06 2.29
CA LEU A 42 37.13 9.73 3.48
C LEU A 42 36.09 9.84 4.60
N VAL A 43 34.84 10.18 4.27
CA VAL A 43 33.74 10.20 5.25
C VAL A 43 33.52 8.83 5.84
N ARG A 44 33.53 7.79 5.01
CA ARG A 44 33.35 6.40 5.45
C ARG A 44 34.51 5.97 6.38
N GLU A 45 35.77 6.25 6.02
CA GLU A 45 36.91 5.93 6.83
C GLU A 45 36.87 6.65 8.19
N TYR A 46 36.51 7.92 8.19
CA TYR A 46 36.35 8.70 9.40
C TYR A 46 35.30 8.14 10.34
N LEU A 47 34.11 7.78 9.81
CA LEU A 47 33.03 7.17 10.59
C LEU A 47 33.40 5.78 11.13
N LEU A 48 34.21 5.01 10.41
CA LEU A 48 34.69 3.71 10.88
C LEU A 48 35.72 3.86 12.04
N MET A 49 36.52 4.93 12.05
CA MET A 49 37.43 5.23 13.14
C MET A 49 36.73 5.90 14.34
N HIS A 50 35.58 6.55 14.13
CA HIS A 50 34.81 7.30 15.13
C HIS A 50 33.36 6.83 15.21
N PRO A 51 33.10 5.55 15.55
CA PRO A 51 31.73 5.01 15.60
C PRO A 51 30.87 5.69 16.66
N GLU A 52 31.47 6.30 17.68
CA GLU A 52 30.79 7.08 18.72
C GLU A 52 29.94 8.23 18.13
N ILE A 53 30.33 8.82 17.01
CA ILE A 53 29.58 9.88 16.33
C ILE A 53 28.19 9.39 15.93
N VAL A 54 28.08 8.13 15.49
CA VAL A 54 26.80 7.52 15.09
C VAL A 54 26.02 7.01 16.30
N LEU A 55 26.74 6.52 17.34
CA LEU A 55 26.12 5.86 18.49
C LEU A 55 25.69 6.86 19.57
N ASP A 56 26.48 7.90 19.81
CA ASP A 56 26.30 8.80 20.95
C ASP A 56 25.61 10.11 20.55
N ASP A 57 25.61 10.49 19.27
CA ASP A 57 24.87 11.65 18.78
C ASP A 57 23.46 11.24 18.36
N ALA A 58 22.47 11.66 19.17
CA ALA A 58 21.07 11.31 18.95
C ALA A 58 20.51 11.86 17.61
N GLU A 59 20.99 13.01 17.15
CA GLU A 59 20.55 13.62 15.87
C GLU A 59 21.06 12.82 14.67
N VAL A 60 22.35 12.44 14.70
CA VAL A 60 22.97 11.62 13.66
C VAL A 60 22.35 10.23 13.63
N SER A 61 22.18 9.59 14.79
CA SER A 61 21.53 8.29 14.92
C SER A 61 20.09 8.30 14.36
N ASP A 62 19.30 9.31 14.71
CA ASP A 62 17.92 9.47 14.20
C ASP A 62 17.89 9.72 12.69
N ALA A 63 18.81 10.54 12.16
CA ALA A 63 18.91 10.78 10.72
C ALA A 63 19.25 9.50 9.94
N ILE A 64 20.20 8.69 10.44
CA ILE A 64 20.56 7.40 9.85
C ILE A 64 19.38 6.42 9.93
N HIS A 65 18.71 6.35 11.08
CA HIS A 65 17.53 5.50 11.23
C HIS A 65 16.43 5.87 10.24
N LYS A 66 16.10 7.15 10.12
CA LYS A 66 15.14 7.67 9.14
C LYS A 66 15.55 7.38 7.69
N ALA A 67 16.83 7.52 7.37
CA ALA A 67 17.35 7.20 6.05
C ALA A 67 17.24 5.70 5.74
N HIS A 68 17.55 4.84 6.72
CA HIS A 68 17.39 3.39 6.62
C HIS A 68 15.92 3.00 6.39
N LEU A 69 14.99 3.56 7.17
CA LEU A 69 13.56 3.32 7.01
C LEU A 69 13.05 3.75 5.63
N ARG A 70 13.43 4.96 5.16
CA ARG A 70 13.08 5.43 3.80
C ARG A 70 13.59 4.48 2.72
N ARG A 71 14.82 3.99 2.84
CA ARG A 71 15.43 3.05 1.88
C ARG A 71 14.71 1.70 1.89
N LYS A 72 14.35 1.18 3.07
CA LYS A 72 13.57 -0.05 3.23
C LYS A 72 12.17 0.10 2.61
N GLN A 73 11.47 1.19 2.88
CA GLN A 73 10.16 1.50 2.32
C GLN A 73 10.21 1.64 0.78
N GLY A 74 11.24 2.31 0.25
CA GLY A 74 11.45 2.46 -1.18
C GLY A 74 11.64 1.12 -1.89
N ARG A 75 12.47 0.21 -1.33
CA ARG A 75 12.64 -1.14 -1.89
C ARG A 75 11.33 -1.94 -1.87
N ALA A 76 10.62 -1.91 -0.75
CA ALA A 76 9.33 -2.62 -0.64
C ALA A 76 8.27 -2.05 -1.59
N ALA A 77 8.28 -0.75 -1.86
CA ALA A 77 7.41 -0.13 -2.85
C ALA A 77 7.76 -0.57 -4.28
N GLU A 78 9.05 -0.63 -4.62
CA GLU A 78 9.52 -1.10 -5.93
C GLU A 78 9.16 -2.57 -6.17
N GLU A 79 9.38 -3.42 -5.17
CA GLU A 79 9.00 -4.83 -5.22
C GLU A 79 7.50 -5.00 -5.45
N ARG A 80 6.64 -4.24 -4.72
CA ARG A 80 5.19 -4.26 -4.94
C ARG A 80 4.82 -3.81 -6.36
N ARG A 81 5.44 -2.76 -6.90
CA ARG A 81 5.21 -2.34 -8.29
C ARG A 81 5.55 -3.45 -9.28
N SER A 82 6.66 -4.14 -9.08
CA SER A 82 7.06 -5.27 -9.92
C SER A 82 6.05 -6.41 -9.85
N ILE A 83 5.58 -6.78 -8.66
CA ILE A 83 4.55 -7.80 -8.45
C ILE A 83 3.25 -7.39 -9.15
N LEU A 84 2.75 -6.18 -8.91
CA LEU A 84 1.51 -5.70 -9.53
C LEU A 84 1.59 -5.69 -11.06
N LYS A 85 2.76 -5.38 -11.62
CA LYS A 85 3.00 -5.45 -13.05
C LYS A 85 2.93 -6.89 -13.57
N ALA A 86 3.49 -7.85 -12.84
CA ALA A 86 3.43 -9.27 -13.21
C ALA A 86 2.00 -9.83 -13.17
N TYR A 87 1.13 -9.27 -12.35
CA TYR A 87 -0.28 -9.66 -12.23
C TYR A 87 -1.26 -8.75 -12.99
N THR A 88 -0.77 -7.97 -13.96
CA THR A 88 -1.61 -7.01 -14.70
C THR A 88 -2.80 -7.69 -15.36
N ASP A 89 -2.63 -8.85 -15.99
CA ASP A 89 -3.70 -9.57 -16.67
C ASP A 89 -4.79 -10.02 -15.70
N LEU A 90 -4.42 -10.49 -14.51
CA LEU A 90 -5.36 -10.81 -13.44
C LEU A 90 -6.15 -9.57 -13.00
N LEU A 91 -5.45 -8.46 -12.72
CA LEU A 91 -6.07 -7.22 -12.24
C LEU A 91 -6.97 -6.53 -13.30
N GLN A 92 -6.77 -6.83 -14.57
CA GLN A 92 -7.58 -6.38 -15.69
C GLN A 92 -8.57 -7.43 -16.20
N SER A 93 -8.57 -8.62 -15.60
CA SER A 93 -9.46 -9.70 -15.98
C SER A 93 -10.93 -9.30 -15.90
N PRO A 94 -11.78 -9.74 -16.84
CA PRO A 94 -13.25 -9.60 -16.74
C PRO A 94 -13.85 -10.25 -15.48
N LEU A 95 -13.09 -11.12 -14.80
CA LEU A 95 -13.51 -11.74 -13.54
C LEU A 95 -13.19 -10.89 -12.32
N THR A 96 -12.36 -9.83 -12.46
CA THR A 96 -11.98 -8.97 -11.35
C THR A 96 -13.06 -7.89 -11.12
N PRO A 97 -13.84 -8.00 -10.05
CA PRO A 97 -14.83 -6.98 -9.74
C PRO A 97 -14.16 -5.64 -9.47
N SER A 98 -14.70 -4.58 -10.04
CA SER A 98 -14.13 -3.25 -9.90
C SER A 98 -15.20 -2.16 -9.81
N SER A 99 -14.81 -1.01 -9.29
CA SER A 99 -15.60 0.22 -9.32
C SER A 99 -14.70 1.43 -9.53
N GLY A 100 -15.28 2.54 -9.97
CA GLY A 100 -14.54 3.72 -10.42
C GLY A 100 -14.14 3.65 -11.90
N GLY A 101 -13.53 4.72 -12.41
CA GLY A 101 -13.14 4.81 -13.82
C GLY A 101 -11.90 3.98 -14.14
N THR A 102 -11.82 3.48 -15.37
CA THR A 102 -10.63 2.75 -15.86
C THR A 102 -9.43 3.68 -16.12
N ASP A 103 -9.71 4.96 -16.30
CA ASP A 103 -8.75 6.06 -16.49
C ASP A 103 -8.33 6.74 -15.16
N ALA A 104 -8.71 6.13 -14.03
CA ALA A 104 -8.35 6.65 -12.70
C ALA A 104 -6.83 6.66 -12.50
N GLY A 105 -6.32 7.77 -11.98
CA GLY A 105 -4.90 7.94 -11.71
C GLY A 105 -4.37 7.08 -10.56
N ILE A 106 -5.25 6.57 -9.69
CA ILE A 106 -4.90 5.72 -8.55
C ILE A 106 -5.74 4.46 -8.57
N THR A 107 -5.09 3.32 -8.39
CA THR A 107 -5.77 2.04 -8.15
C THR A 107 -5.62 1.63 -6.69
N VAL A 108 -6.73 1.22 -6.09
CA VAL A 108 -6.81 0.60 -4.76
C VAL A 108 -7.25 -0.84 -4.95
N ILE A 109 -6.46 -1.78 -4.44
CA ILE A 109 -6.83 -3.19 -4.38
C ILE A 109 -7.16 -3.49 -2.92
N GLU A 110 -8.39 -3.92 -2.63
CA GLU A 110 -8.80 -4.38 -1.32
C GLU A 110 -8.81 -5.91 -1.28
N PHE A 111 -8.07 -6.50 -0.36
CA PHE A 111 -8.14 -7.92 -0.04
C PHE A 111 -9.02 -8.11 1.20
N TYR A 112 -10.10 -8.84 1.02
CA TYR A 112 -11.13 -8.99 2.05
C TYR A 112 -11.78 -10.38 2.04
N ASP A 113 -12.47 -10.69 3.14
CA ASP A 113 -13.28 -11.90 3.30
C ASP A 113 -14.65 -11.50 3.86
N TYR A 114 -15.70 -12.07 3.36
CA TYR A 114 -17.07 -11.78 3.80
C TYR A 114 -17.37 -12.21 5.24
N GLN A 115 -16.63 -13.15 5.81
CA GLN A 115 -16.73 -13.56 7.21
C GLN A 115 -15.74 -12.83 8.13
N CYS A 116 -14.87 -12.01 7.58
CA CYS A 116 -13.92 -11.21 8.35
C CYS A 116 -14.65 -10.11 9.11
N ALA A 117 -14.71 -10.21 10.43
CA ALA A 117 -15.37 -9.21 11.27
C ALA A 117 -14.79 -7.80 11.13
N PRO A 118 -13.46 -7.58 11.11
CA PRO A 118 -12.89 -6.26 10.81
C PRO A 118 -13.25 -5.73 9.42
N CYS A 119 -13.33 -6.58 8.38
CA CYS A 119 -13.75 -6.17 7.04
C CYS A 119 -15.18 -5.61 7.05
N ARG A 120 -16.08 -6.33 7.70
CA ARG A 120 -17.49 -5.93 7.81
C ARG A 120 -17.67 -4.67 8.67
N ALA A 121 -16.92 -4.56 9.75
CA ALA A 121 -16.98 -3.39 10.63
C ALA A 121 -16.51 -2.10 9.94
N SER A 122 -15.46 -2.17 9.12
CA SER A 122 -14.92 -1.00 8.39
C SER A 122 -15.70 -0.69 7.10
N TYR A 123 -16.50 -1.63 6.59
CA TYR A 123 -17.16 -1.51 5.29
C TYR A 123 -17.99 -0.23 5.10
N PRO A 124 -18.85 0.22 6.05
CA PRO A 124 -19.66 1.42 5.85
C PRO A 124 -18.82 2.68 5.65
N GLU A 125 -17.75 2.86 6.44
CA GLU A 125 -16.84 4.00 6.32
C GLU A 125 -16.05 3.95 5.00
N LEU A 126 -15.52 2.79 4.64
CA LEU A 126 -14.77 2.61 3.39
C LEU A 126 -15.67 2.80 2.18
N GLN A 127 -16.93 2.39 2.26
CA GLN A 127 -17.92 2.63 1.20
C GLN A 127 -18.17 4.14 1.00
N GLN A 128 -18.21 4.92 2.08
CA GLN A 128 -18.30 6.38 1.97
C GLN A 128 -17.08 6.97 1.25
N VAL A 129 -15.87 6.49 1.54
CA VAL A 129 -14.65 6.94 0.83
C VAL A 129 -14.74 6.62 -0.66
N ARG A 130 -15.18 5.39 -1.02
CA ARG A 130 -15.33 4.97 -2.42
C ARG A 130 -16.28 5.85 -3.23
N THR A 131 -17.32 6.39 -2.58
CA THR A 131 -18.30 7.25 -3.23
C THR A 131 -17.89 8.71 -3.30
N THR A 132 -17.03 9.17 -2.40
CA THR A 132 -16.64 10.58 -2.26
C THR A 132 -15.29 10.93 -2.85
N GLU A 133 -14.40 9.94 -3.09
CA GLU A 133 -13.04 10.17 -3.58
C GLU A 133 -12.96 9.97 -5.10
N PRO A 134 -12.87 11.06 -5.90
CA PRO A 134 -12.82 10.95 -7.35
C PRO A 134 -11.45 10.46 -7.84
N GLY A 135 -11.42 9.93 -9.07
CA GLY A 135 -10.19 9.54 -9.75
C GLY A 135 -9.50 8.32 -9.12
N VAL A 136 -10.26 7.45 -8.44
CA VAL A 136 -9.79 6.20 -7.84
C VAL A 136 -10.53 5.03 -8.47
N ARG A 137 -9.78 4.03 -8.90
CA ARG A 137 -10.31 2.72 -9.29
C ARG A 137 -10.13 1.76 -8.13
N TYR A 138 -11.19 1.10 -7.73
CA TYR A 138 -11.19 0.05 -6.70
C TYR A 138 -11.30 -1.32 -7.35
N LEU A 139 -10.41 -2.24 -6.98
CA LEU A 139 -10.44 -3.64 -7.34
C LEU A 139 -10.73 -4.47 -6.07
N TYR A 140 -11.62 -5.44 -6.22
CA TYR A 140 -12.12 -6.24 -5.11
C TYR A 140 -11.50 -7.64 -5.13
N GLY A 141 -10.40 -7.82 -4.40
CA GLY A 141 -9.67 -9.08 -4.26
C GLY A 141 -10.29 -9.95 -3.17
N GLN A 142 -11.15 -10.89 -3.57
CA GLN A 142 -11.71 -11.84 -2.63
C GLN A 142 -10.62 -12.78 -2.10
N LEU A 143 -10.34 -12.71 -0.80
CA LEU A 143 -9.35 -13.55 -0.12
C LEU A 143 -10.05 -14.39 0.97
N PRO A 144 -10.71 -15.52 0.59
CA PRO A 144 -11.53 -16.33 1.49
C PRO A 144 -10.64 -17.18 2.40
N ILE A 145 -10.32 -16.69 3.58
CA ILE A 145 -9.41 -17.33 4.56
C ILE A 145 -10.12 -17.92 5.79
N TYR A 146 -11.43 -17.67 5.95
CA TYR A 146 -12.21 -18.14 7.10
C TYR A 146 -13.09 -19.37 6.78
N GLY A 147 -12.60 -20.27 5.91
CA GLY A 147 -13.20 -21.56 5.67
C GLY A 147 -14.20 -21.64 4.51
N SER A 148 -14.98 -22.72 4.46
CA SER A 148 -15.81 -23.06 3.29
C SER A 148 -16.88 -22.04 2.97
N HIS A 149 -17.51 -21.43 3.96
CA HIS A 149 -18.51 -20.39 3.74
C HIS A 149 -17.92 -19.13 3.10
N SER A 150 -16.69 -18.74 3.49
CA SER A 150 -15.96 -17.65 2.82
C SER A 150 -15.68 -17.96 1.35
N ILE A 151 -15.25 -19.20 1.05
CA ILE A 151 -15.00 -19.66 -0.32
C ILE A 151 -16.29 -19.61 -1.15
N MET A 152 -17.41 -20.04 -0.58
CA MET A 152 -18.70 -20.00 -1.27
C MET A 152 -19.17 -18.58 -1.51
N ALA A 153 -19.05 -17.69 -0.53
CA ALA A 153 -19.40 -16.28 -0.69
C ALA A 153 -18.52 -15.58 -1.74
N ALA A 154 -17.21 -15.87 -1.76
CA ALA A 154 -16.28 -15.33 -2.75
C ALA A 154 -16.63 -15.80 -4.18
N ARG A 155 -16.91 -17.10 -4.37
CA ARG A 155 -17.36 -17.64 -5.67
C ARG A 155 -18.66 -16.99 -6.12
N ALA A 156 -19.63 -16.83 -5.22
CA ALA A 156 -20.90 -16.18 -5.50
C ALA A 156 -20.71 -14.71 -5.90
N ALA A 157 -19.77 -14.00 -5.26
CA ALA A 157 -19.47 -12.60 -5.60
C ALA A 157 -18.85 -12.45 -6.99
N VAL A 158 -17.93 -13.35 -7.40
CA VAL A 158 -17.40 -13.38 -8.76
C VAL A 158 -18.48 -13.74 -9.78
N ALA A 159 -19.36 -14.70 -9.45
CA ALA A 159 -20.52 -15.04 -10.30
C ALA A 159 -21.51 -13.88 -10.42
N ALA A 160 -21.76 -13.14 -9.35
CA ALA A 160 -22.58 -11.92 -9.37
C ALA A 160 -21.97 -10.83 -10.25
N HIS A 161 -20.64 -10.73 -10.28
CA HIS A 161 -19.95 -9.81 -11.17
C HIS A 161 -20.19 -10.13 -12.65
N ARG A 162 -20.21 -11.39 -13.02
CA ARG A 162 -20.58 -11.83 -14.39
C ARG A 162 -22.01 -11.45 -14.80
N GLN A 163 -22.89 -11.23 -13.82
CA GLN A 163 -24.25 -10.76 -14.04
C GLN A 163 -24.39 -9.24 -13.96
N GLY A 164 -23.29 -8.50 -13.68
CA GLY A 164 -23.28 -7.05 -13.55
C GLY A 164 -23.85 -6.51 -12.23
N LEU A 165 -24.17 -7.40 -11.27
CA LEU A 165 -24.81 -7.07 -9.98
C LEU A 165 -23.87 -7.26 -8.78
N PHE A 166 -22.56 -7.14 -9.02
CA PHE A 166 -21.56 -7.31 -7.97
C PHE A 166 -21.76 -6.33 -6.81
N LYS A 167 -21.98 -5.06 -7.08
CA LYS A 167 -22.01 -4.01 -6.05
C LYS A 167 -23.17 -4.22 -5.08
N GLU A 168 -24.33 -4.51 -5.60
CA GLU A 168 -25.55 -4.76 -4.85
C GLU A 168 -25.41 -6.01 -3.98
N PHE A 169 -24.90 -7.08 -4.57
CA PHE A 169 -24.68 -8.34 -3.88
C PHE A 169 -23.56 -8.24 -2.84
N HIS A 170 -22.44 -7.60 -3.18
CA HIS A 170 -21.32 -7.34 -2.26
C HIS A 170 -21.78 -6.53 -1.03
N HIS A 171 -22.55 -5.46 -1.27
CA HIS A 171 -23.14 -4.68 -0.18
C HIS A 171 -24.01 -5.55 0.75
N ALA A 172 -24.90 -6.32 0.17
CA ALA A 172 -25.80 -7.18 0.94
C ALA A 172 -25.05 -8.24 1.75
N LEU A 173 -23.98 -8.86 1.19
CA LEU A 173 -23.15 -9.81 1.91
C LEU A 173 -22.34 -9.16 3.05
N MET A 174 -21.82 -7.95 2.83
CA MET A 174 -21.03 -7.23 3.84
C MET A 174 -21.87 -6.72 5.01
N THR A 175 -23.16 -6.48 4.78
CA THR A 175 -24.07 -5.88 5.78
C THR A 175 -25.05 -6.86 6.39
N THR A 176 -25.08 -8.12 5.96
CA THR A 176 -25.98 -9.12 6.57
C THR A 176 -25.56 -9.48 8.00
N ASP A 177 -26.53 -9.56 8.90
CA ASP A 177 -26.30 -10.03 10.28
C ASP A 177 -26.35 -11.56 10.39
N SER A 178 -26.76 -12.25 9.31
CA SER A 178 -26.84 -13.71 9.25
C SER A 178 -25.50 -14.34 8.91
N GLY A 179 -25.25 -15.54 9.40
CA GLY A 179 -24.09 -16.35 8.96
C GLY A 179 -24.19 -16.64 7.45
N LEU A 180 -23.05 -16.69 6.77
CA LEU A 180 -22.97 -16.86 5.31
C LEU A 180 -22.97 -18.34 4.92
N ASP A 181 -24.05 -19.06 5.20
CA ASP A 181 -24.28 -20.39 4.60
C ASP A 181 -24.87 -20.25 3.18
N MET A 182 -24.97 -21.37 2.46
CA MET A 182 -25.50 -21.40 1.09
C MET A 182 -26.91 -20.87 0.99
N LYS A 183 -27.76 -21.12 1.99
CA LYS A 183 -29.16 -20.64 2.01
C LYS A 183 -29.21 -19.13 2.09
N VAL A 184 -28.39 -18.54 2.96
CA VAL A 184 -28.29 -17.07 3.11
C VAL A 184 -27.69 -16.45 1.85
N ILE A 185 -26.63 -17.05 1.26
CA ILE A 185 -26.00 -16.56 0.03
C ILE A 185 -27.03 -16.50 -1.12
N PHE A 186 -27.81 -17.56 -1.34
CA PHE A 186 -28.80 -17.58 -2.42
C PHE A 186 -30.00 -16.67 -2.15
N ALA A 187 -30.50 -16.62 -0.91
CA ALA A 187 -31.57 -15.67 -0.56
C ALA A 187 -31.12 -14.21 -0.71
N THR A 188 -29.84 -13.92 -0.44
CA THR A 188 -29.24 -12.60 -0.65
C THR A 188 -29.09 -12.30 -2.15
N ALA A 189 -28.71 -13.29 -2.94
CA ALA A 189 -28.60 -13.18 -4.39
C ALA A 189 -29.96 -12.85 -5.05
N GLU A 190 -31.00 -13.58 -4.66
CA GLU A 190 -32.37 -13.35 -5.14
C GLU A 190 -32.84 -11.93 -4.81
N LYS A 191 -32.63 -11.48 -3.56
CA LYS A 191 -32.94 -10.10 -3.13
C LYS A 191 -32.16 -9.03 -3.88
N ALA A 192 -30.94 -9.33 -4.29
CA ALA A 192 -30.12 -8.44 -5.11
C ALA A 192 -30.50 -8.46 -6.61
N GLY A 193 -31.48 -9.28 -7.02
CA GLY A 193 -31.96 -9.37 -8.39
C GLY A 193 -31.12 -10.29 -9.29
N LEU A 194 -30.29 -11.15 -8.71
CA LEU A 194 -29.49 -12.12 -9.45
C LEU A 194 -30.34 -13.32 -9.89
N ASP A 195 -30.04 -13.84 -11.08
CA ASP A 195 -30.48 -15.16 -11.50
C ASP A 195 -29.71 -16.22 -10.68
N VAL A 196 -30.43 -16.87 -9.76
CA VAL A 196 -29.83 -17.83 -8.82
C VAL A 196 -29.38 -19.11 -9.53
N GLU A 197 -30.04 -19.57 -10.58
CA GLU A 197 -29.63 -20.75 -11.33
C GLU A 197 -28.32 -20.47 -12.08
N LYS A 198 -28.24 -19.32 -12.75
CA LYS A 198 -27.02 -18.85 -13.40
C LYS A 198 -25.89 -18.63 -12.38
N LEU A 199 -26.19 -18.04 -11.23
CA LEU A 199 -25.23 -17.85 -10.13
C LEU A 199 -24.62 -19.20 -9.70
N GLN A 200 -25.47 -20.23 -9.49
CA GLN A 200 -25.03 -21.56 -9.11
C GLN A 200 -24.16 -22.23 -10.18
N ALA A 201 -24.49 -22.04 -11.45
CA ALA A 201 -23.70 -22.55 -12.57
C ALA A 201 -22.30 -21.86 -12.61
N ASP A 202 -22.30 -20.52 -12.56
CA ASP A 202 -21.07 -19.73 -12.58
C ASP A 202 -20.16 -19.99 -11.36
N MET A 203 -20.73 -20.22 -10.17
CA MET A 203 -19.96 -20.59 -8.98
C MET A 203 -19.18 -21.92 -9.10
N ARG A 204 -19.63 -22.82 -9.99
CA ARG A 204 -18.97 -24.11 -10.28
C ARG A 204 -17.98 -24.03 -11.43
N ASP A 205 -17.95 -22.92 -12.15
CA ASP A 205 -17.04 -22.74 -13.28
C ASP A 205 -15.57 -22.83 -12.80
N PRO A 206 -14.75 -23.71 -13.40
CA PRO A 206 -13.33 -23.81 -13.08
C PRO A 206 -12.57 -22.47 -13.18
N LEU A 207 -12.97 -21.57 -14.07
CA LEU A 207 -12.36 -20.25 -14.21
C LEU A 207 -12.58 -19.37 -12.96
N VAL A 208 -13.72 -19.48 -12.28
CA VAL A 208 -13.96 -18.79 -11.03
C VAL A 208 -13.07 -19.33 -9.92
N HIS A 209 -12.85 -20.64 -9.89
CA HIS A 209 -11.92 -21.25 -8.94
C HIS A 209 -10.48 -20.80 -9.21
N GLN A 210 -10.02 -20.90 -10.45
CA GLN A 210 -8.68 -20.46 -10.86
C GLN A 210 -8.45 -19.00 -10.52
N TYR A 211 -9.40 -18.12 -10.81
CA TYR A 211 -9.33 -16.69 -10.47
C TYR A 211 -9.09 -16.46 -8.98
N LEU A 212 -9.82 -17.15 -8.09
CA LEU A 212 -9.64 -17.02 -6.65
C LEU A 212 -8.26 -17.53 -6.17
N GLU A 213 -7.73 -18.59 -6.78
CA GLU A 213 -6.37 -19.07 -6.52
C GLU A 213 -5.32 -18.06 -7.00
N GLU A 214 -5.52 -17.40 -8.13
CA GLU A 214 -4.63 -16.34 -8.62
C GLU A 214 -4.67 -15.10 -7.72
N ILE A 215 -5.84 -14.71 -7.21
CA ILE A 215 -5.95 -13.63 -6.19
C ILE A 215 -5.21 -14.02 -4.91
N ARG A 216 -5.31 -15.28 -4.47
CA ARG A 216 -4.57 -15.79 -3.31
C ARG A 216 -3.06 -15.72 -3.56
N ALA A 217 -2.59 -16.17 -4.73
CA ALA A 217 -1.18 -16.10 -5.10
C ALA A 217 -0.66 -14.65 -5.16
N LEU A 218 -1.47 -13.71 -5.67
CA LEU A 218 -1.15 -12.29 -5.64
C LEU A 218 -1.04 -11.77 -4.20
N ALA A 219 -1.97 -12.15 -3.32
CA ALA A 219 -1.94 -11.74 -1.90
C ALA A 219 -0.67 -12.26 -1.21
N GLU A 220 -0.30 -13.52 -1.45
CA GLU A 220 0.93 -14.14 -0.94
C GLU A 220 2.18 -13.40 -1.46
N ALA A 221 2.24 -13.12 -2.76
CA ALA A 221 3.35 -12.37 -3.37
C ALA A 221 3.51 -10.96 -2.78
N LEU A 222 2.41 -10.32 -2.40
CA LEU A 222 2.37 -9.00 -1.75
C LEU A 222 2.57 -9.07 -0.23
N ASP A 223 2.90 -10.24 0.32
CA ASP A 223 3.04 -10.48 1.76
C ASP A 223 1.79 -10.03 2.55
N ILE A 224 0.60 -10.36 2.02
CA ILE A 224 -0.68 -10.11 2.68
C ILE A 224 -1.05 -11.35 3.48
N THR A 225 -1.03 -11.23 4.81
CA THR A 225 -1.25 -12.32 5.76
C THR A 225 -2.63 -12.30 6.40
N GLY A 226 -3.47 -11.32 6.07
CA GLY A 226 -4.80 -11.19 6.66
C GLY A 226 -5.66 -10.13 5.99
N THR A 227 -6.93 -10.09 6.40
CA THR A 227 -7.96 -9.18 5.89
C THR A 227 -8.50 -8.28 7.01
N PRO A 228 -8.91 -7.04 6.71
CA PRO A 228 -8.74 -6.35 5.44
C PRO A 228 -7.29 -5.92 5.21
N SER A 229 -6.86 -5.93 3.95
CA SER A 229 -5.58 -5.35 3.52
C SER A 229 -5.78 -4.58 2.23
N PHE A 230 -5.02 -3.50 2.05
CA PHE A 230 -5.14 -2.62 0.89
C PHE A 230 -3.79 -2.39 0.25
N ILE A 231 -3.77 -2.40 -1.07
CA ILE A 231 -2.67 -1.85 -1.87
C ILE A 231 -3.19 -0.58 -2.54
N ILE A 232 -2.51 0.54 -2.34
CA ILE A 232 -2.88 1.86 -2.85
C ILE A 232 -1.68 2.41 -3.61
N GLY A 233 -1.72 2.31 -4.93
CA GLY A 233 -0.51 2.50 -5.73
C GLY A 233 0.57 1.51 -5.33
N ASP A 234 1.64 1.98 -4.70
CA ASP A 234 2.73 1.14 -4.19
C ASP A 234 2.76 1.01 -2.65
N ALA A 235 1.81 1.60 -1.95
CA ALA A 235 1.67 1.49 -0.50
C ALA A 235 0.83 0.27 -0.10
N LYS A 236 1.16 -0.32 1.07
CA LYS A 236 0.37 -1.39 1.71
C LYS A 236 -0.16 -0.89 3.05
N LEU A 237 -1.48 -1.02 3.26
CA LEU A 237 -2.13 -0.87 4.56
C LEU A 237 -2.74 -2.21 4.97
N SER A 238 -2.66 -2.57 6.24
CA SER A 238 -3.18 -3.85 6.76
C SER A 238 -3.83 -3.68 8.12
N GLY A 239 -4.80 -4.54 8.41
CA GLY A 239 -5.53 -4.53 9.67
C GLY A 239 -6.72 -3.58 9.67
N GLY A 240 -7.03 -2.99 10.82
CA GLY A 240 -8.18 -2.10 11.02
C GLY A 240 -8.03 -0.74 10.32
N VAL A 241 -7.99 -0.75 8.99
CA VAL A 241 -7.87 0.46 8.15
C VAL A 241 -9.14 1.29 8.26
N THR A 242 -8.99 2.54 8.69
CA THR A 242 -10.08 3.51 8.81
C THR A 242 -10.26 4.31 7.51
N ALA A 243 -11.40 4.99 7.38
CA ALA A 243 -11.62 5.95 6.30
C ALA A 243 -10.56 7.07 6.29
N GLY A 244 -10.07 7.48 7.47
CA GLY A 244 -8.99 8.46 7.63
C GLY A 244 -7.66 7.97 7.05
N ASP A 245 -7.29 6.72 7.34
CA ASP A 245 -6.06 6.11 6.81
C ASP A 245 -6.10 6.03 5.28
N LEU A 246 -7.24 5.58 4.74
CA LEU A 246 -7.43 5.47 3.29
C LEU A 246 -7.34 6.84 2.60
N ARG A 247 -8.03 7.88 3.13
CA ARG A 247 -7.94 9.25 2.59
C ARG A 247 -6.54 9.83 2.68
N SER A 248 -5.86 9.61 3.80
CA SER A 248 -4.48 10.06 4.01
C SER A 248 -3.54 9.46 2.96
N GLU A 249 -3.67 8.15 2.71
CA GLU A 249 -2.83 7.48 1.70
C GLU A 249 -3.17 7.94 0.29
N LEU A 250 -4.45 8.07 -0.07
CA LEU A 250 -4.88 8.63 -1.36
C LEU A 250 -4.30 10.04 -1.58
N GLY A 251 -4.28 10.87 -0.54
CA GLY A 251 -3.66 12.19 -0.59
C GLY A 251 -2.16 12.12 -0.87
N ARG A 252 -1.44 11.19 -0.24
CA ARG A 252 0.00 10.96 -0.48
C ARG A 252 0.27 10.52 -1.92
N GLN A 253 -0.51 9.57 -2.44
CA GLN A 253 -0.37 9.07 -3.81
C GLN A 253 -0.63 10.19 -4.85
N ARG A 254 -1.66 11.02 -4.64
CA ARG A 254 -1.92 12.19 -5.50
C ARG A 254 -0.76 13.19 -5.51
N ALA A 255 -0.17 13.44 -4.34
CA ALA A 255 0.99 14.33 -4.22
C ALA A 255 2.24 13.76 -4.91
N GLN A 256 2.42 12.43 -4.87
CA GLN A 256 3.52 11.75 -5.54
C GLN A 256 3.37 11.79 -7.07
N ILE A 257 2.18 11.51 -7.60
CA ILE A 257 1.89 11.60 -9.03
C ILE A 257 2.18 13.01 -9.58
N LYS A 258 1.78 14.07 -8.85
CA LYS A 258 2.03 15.46 -9.24
C LYS A 258 3.51 15.85 -9.28
N ARG A 259 4.38 15.15 -8.53
CA ARG A 259 5.83 15.42 -8.47
C ARG A 259 6.64 14.62 -9.49
N SER A 260 6.07 13.54 -10.04
CA SER A 260 6.73 12.75 -11.08
C SER A 260 6.56 13.49 -12.41
N PRO A 261 7.64 13.95 -13.07
CA PRO A 261 7.54 14.51 -14.41
C PRO A 261 7.03 13.43 -15.37
N GLN A 262 6.08 13.81 -16.23
CA GLN A 262 5.61 12.98 -17.36
C GLN A 262 6.70 12.79 -18.39
#